data_6636367f8a7c3c47ba857264c084aef0
#
_entry.id   6636367f8a7c3c47ba857264c084aef0
#
_cell.length_a   1.000
_cell.length_b   1.000
_cell.length_c   1.000
_cell.angle_alpha   90.00
_cell.angle_beta   90.00
_cell.angle_gamma   90.00
#
_symmetry.space_group_name_H-M   'P 1'
#
loop_
_entity.id
_entity.type
_entity.pdbx_description
1 polymer ?
#
loop_
_entity_poly.entity_id
_entity_poly.type
_entity_poly.pdbx_seq_one_letter_code
_entity_poly.pdbx_strand_id
1 'polypeptide(L)'
;MEQKGIIEQMGRVRAFCKEIYDLARVTGRAIHNPLEGLNKFLQTRSAENYAHVSIEELPALLRAINSYPHAKDVRLGLQLLALLAARPSEIREARWSEIDLDKKLWTTPAERMKRRREHVVPLSRQAIEAITELRTLTGAYPLLFPGRKDRTIPRSNTVFLMALRRLGYAGRQTGHGFRHIASTILNEQGFDENHIEAQLSHVKEGIAGVYNKAVYLPQRKVMMQWYADHLDELATGNVIQGQFGKVI
;
A
#
# COMPACT_ATOMS: atom_id res chain seq x y z
N MET A 1 9.70 -18.39 23.43
CA MET A 1 9.16 -17.35 22.53
C MET A 1 7.70 -17.04 22.89
N GLU A 2 6.87 -18.04 23.05
CA GLU A 2 5.45 -17.87 23.42
C GLU A 2 5.29 -17.09 24.73
N GLN A 3 5.97 -17.50 25.79
CA GLN A 3 5.97 -16.80 27.09
C GLN A 3 6.45 -15.33 27.03
N LYS A 4 7.17 -14.94 25.97
CA LYS A 4 7.63 -13.56 25.71
C LYS A 4 6.71 -12.80 24.75
N GLY A 5 5.57 -13.36 24.35
CA GLY A 5 4.63 -12.73 23.40
C GLY A 5 5.17 -12.56 21.97
N ILE A 6 6.28 -13.24 21.60
CA ILE A 6 6.91 -13.10 20.27
C ILE A 6 6.31 -14.14 19.31
N ILE A 7 4.99 -14.13 19.16
CA ILE A 7 4.22 -15.17 18.48
C ILE A 7 4.54 -15.23 16.98
N GLU A 8 4.69 -14.10 16.32
CA GLU A 8 4.98 -14.07 14.86
C GLU A 8 6.36 -14.66 14.55
N GLN A 9 7.39 -14.28 15.32
CA GLN A 9 8.72 -14.83 15.13
C GLN A 9 8.77 -16.32 15.46
N MET A 10 8.04 -16.74 16.50
CA MET A 10 7.89 -18.16 16.84
C MET A 10 7.32 -18.97 15.66
N GLY A 11 6.27 -18.46 15.04
CA GLY A 11 5.67 -19.08 13.84
C GLY A 11 6.66 -19.21 12.68
N ARG A 12 7.46 -18.17 12.41
CA ARG A 12 8.49 -18.17 11.36
C ARG A 12 9.61 -19.18 11.67
N VAL A 13 10.15 -19.15 12.88
CA VAL A 13 11.20 -20.10 13.31
C VAL A 13 10.70 -21.54 13.20
N ARG A 14 9.48 -21.81 13.68
CA ARG A 14 8.86 -23.13 13.53
C ARG A 14 8.76 -23.54 12.05
N ALA A 15 8.36 -22.65 11.16
CA ALA A 15 8.25 -22.95 9.74
C ALA A 15 9.60 -23.36 9.15
N PHE A 16 10.66 -22.57 9.39
CA PHE A 16 12.01 -22.92 8.94
C PHE A 16 12.52 -24.23 9.50
N CYS A 17 12.33 -24.46 10.81
CA CYS A 17 12.73 -25.73 11.42
C CYS A 17 11.97 -26.90 10.82
N LYS A 18 10.65 -26.74 10.53
CA LYS A 18 9.84 -27.77 9.87
C LYS A 18 10.39 -28.11 8.49
N GLU A 19 10.74 -27.10 7.68
CA GLU A 19 11.33 -27.33 6.34
C GLU A 19 12.68 -28.07 6.42
N ILE A 20 13.53 -27.75 7.39
CA ILE A 20 14.81 -28.45 7.61
C ILE A 20 14.55 -29.93 7.94
N TYR A 21 13.61 -30.23 8.86
CA TYR A 21 13.26 -31.60 9.20
C TYR A 21 12.59 -32.36 8.06
N ASP A 22 11.76 -31.71 7.26
CA ASP A 22 11.16 -32.30 6.06
C ASP A 22 12.26 -32.70 5.05
N LEU A 23 13.25 -31.84 4.84
CA LEU A 23 14.41 -32.16 3.99
C LEU A 23 15.24 -33.32 4.59
N ALA A 24 15.49 -33.29 5.90
CA ALA A 24 16.23 -34.36 6.57
C ALA A 24 15.50 -35.73 6.44
N ARG A 25 14.19 -35.74 6.50
CA ARG A 25 13.36 -36.94 6.30
C ARG A 25 13.48 -37.45 4.86
N VAL A 26 13.35 -36.57 3.87
CA VAL A 26 13.44 -36.95 2.44
C VAL A 26 14.85 -37.47 2.10
N THR A 27 15.89 -36.93 2.74
CA THR A 27 17.26 -37.40 2.55
C THR A 27 17.69 -38.53 3.44
N GLY A 28 16.76 -39.16 4.19
CA GLY A 28 17.03 -40.31 5.09
C GLY A 28 17.83 -39.96 6.36
N ARG A 29 18.04 -38.69 6.67
CA ARG A 29 18.78 -38.19 7.85
C ARG A 29 17.92 -38.12 9.12
N ALA A 30 16.58 -38.12 8.98
CA ALA A 30 15.63 -38.15 10.06
C ALA A 30 14.48 -39.12 9.74
N ILE A 31 13.96 -39.83 10.73
CA ILE A 31 12.87 -40.78 10.59
C ILE A 31 11.52 -40.02 10.56
N HIS A 32 11.38 -39.00 11.41
CA HIS A 32 10.14 -38.22 11.50
C HIS A 32 10.46 -36.73 11.70
N ASN A 33 9.47 -35.87 11.47
CA ASN A 33 9.55 -34.45 11.73
C ASN A 33 8.85 -34.12 13.06
N PRO A 34 9.58 -33.76 14.14
CA PRO A 34 8.98 -33.52 15.45
C PRO A 34 8.11 -32.25 15.49
N LEU A 35 8.16 -31.41 14.44
CA LEU A 35 7.35 -30.18 14.33
C LEU A 35 6.05 -30.40 13.54
N GLU A 36 5.81 -31.63 13.09
CA GLU A 36 4.57 -31.97 12.38
C GLU A 36 3.37 -31.85 13.34
N GLY A 37 2.36 -31.08 12.93
CA GLY A 37 1.19 -30.81 13.76
C GLY A 37 1.36 -29.80 14.90
N LEU A 38 2.58 -29.36 15.22
CA LEU A 38 2.84 -28.45 16.33
C LEU A 38 2.08 -27.09 16.20
N ASN A 39 1.75 -26.67 14.99
CA ASN A 39 0.96 -25.45 14.76
C ASN A 39 -0.44 -25.47 15.39
N LYS A 40 -0.99 -26.66 15.68
CA LYS A 40 -2.30 -26.80 16.32
C LYS A 40 -2.27 -26.46 17.81
N PHE A 41 -1.09 -26.50 18.41
CA PHE A 41 -0.88 -26.30 19.84
C PHE A 41 -0.23 -24.96 20.19
N LEU A 42 0.29 -24.26 19.20
CA LEU A 42 0.87 -22.94 19.38
C LEU A 42 -0.17 -21.85 19.25
N GLN A 43 -0.02 -20.80 20.07
CA GLN A 43 -0.85 -19.61 19.92
C GLN A 43 -0.65 -19.01 18.52
N THR A 44 -1.77 -18.74 17.85
CA THR A 44 -1.79 -17.98 16.59
C THR A 44 -2.12 -16.53 16.90
N ARG A 45 -1.35 -15.62 16.35
CA ARG A 45 -1.74 -14.22 16.38
C ARG A 45 -2.95 -14.05 15.46
N SER A 46 -4.04 -13.48 15.97
CA SER A 46 -5.10 -12.97 15.08
C SER A 46 -4.49 -11.97 14.12
N ALA A 47 -4.86 -12.04 12.85
CA ALA A 47 -4.45 -11.04 11.88
C ALA A 47 -5.04 -9.70 12.31
N GLU A 48 -4.23 -8.84 12.93
CA GLU A 48 -4.63 -7.44 13.19
C GLU A 48 -4.51 -6.67 11.88
N ASN A 49 -5.55 -5.93 11.55
CA ASN A 49 -5.51 -4.99 10.45
C ASN A 49 -4.43 -3.94 10.71
N TYR A 50 -3.81 -3.46 9.65
CA TYR A 50 -2.86 -2.35 9.77
C TYR A 50 -3.54 -1.15 10.41
N ALA A 51 -2.92 -0.59 11.45
CA ALA A 51 -3.46 0.57 12.14
C ALA A 51 -3.74 1.71 11.15
N HIS A 52 -4.94 2.27 11.25
CA HIS A 52 -5.42 3.40 10.47
C HIS A 52 -6.36 4.25 11.32
N VAL A 53 -6.36 5.53 11.06
CA VAL A 53 -7.29 6.47 11.69
C VAL A 53 -8.72 6.23 11.20
N SER A 54 -9.70 6.64 11.99
CA SER A 54 -11.10 6.64 11.56
C SER A 54 -11.36 7.67 10.45
N ILE A 55 -12.51 7.59 9.81
CA ILE A 55 -12.90 8.57 8.77
C ILE A 55 -13.03 9.97 9.35
N GLU A 56 -13.50 10.10 10.60
CA GLU A 56 -13.64 11.38 11.30
C GLU A 56 -12.28 12.01 11.63
N GLU A 57 -11.24 11.20 11.83
CA GLU A 57 -9.87 11.66 12.10
C GLU A 57 -9.08 11.95 10.81
N LEU A 58 -9.54 11.42 9.68
CA LEU A 58 -8.84 11.53 8.39
C LEU A 58 -8.57 12.97 7.97
N PRO A 59 -9.51 13.94 8.10
CA PRO A 59 -9.25 15.34 7.76
C PRO A 59 -8.06 15.94 8.50
N ALA A 60 -7.92 15.62 9.79
CA ALA A 60 -6.79 16.10 10.60
C ALA A 60 -5.46 15.49 10.14
N LEU A 61 -5.45 14.19 9.79
CA LEU A 61 -4.28 13.51 9.24
C LEU A 61 -3.85 14.13 7.89
N LEU A 62 -4.80 14.38 6.98
CA LEU A 62 -4.52 14.96 5.67
C LEU A 62 -3.91 16.37 5.81
N ARG A 63 -4.46 17.23 6.68
CA ARG A 63 -3.88 18.54 6.98
C ARG A 63 -2.49 18.44 7.59
N ALA A 64 -2.28 17.49 8.51
CA ALA A 64 -0.96 17.26 9.10
C ALA A 64 0.08 16.81 8.05
N ILE A 65 -0.31 15.95 7.09
CA ILE A 65 0.54 15.54 5.97
C ILE A 65 0.88 16.75 5.09
N ASN A 66 -0.10 17.56 4.72
CA ASN A 66 0.09 18.73 3.86
C ASN A 66 1.03 19.77 4.50
N SER A 67 1.00 19.89 5.82
CA SER A 67 1.87 20.80 6.59
C SER A 67 3.15 20.13 7.12
N TYR A 68 3.51 18.92 6.68
CA TYR A 68 4.71 18.21 7.15
C TYR A 68 5.98 19.06 6.93
N PRO A 69 6.66 19.52 8.02
CA PRO A 69 7.66 20.58 7.92
C PRO A 69 9.06 20.10 7.52
N HIS A 70 9.27 18.79 7.37
CA HIS A 70 10.59 18.23 7.13
C HIS A 70 10.87 18.01 5.62
N ALA A 71 11.32 16.82 5.25
CA ALA A 71 11.70 16.52 3.87
C ALA A 71 10.49 16.57 2.92
N LYS A 72 10.52 17.48 1.94
CA LYS A 72 9.43 17.74 0.99
C LYS A 72 9.06 16.51 0.16
N ASP A 73 10.05 15.72 -0.28
CA ASP A 73 9.83 14.47 -0.97
C ASP A 73 9.08 13.43 -0.11
N VAL A 74 9.33 13.40 1.20
CA VAL A 74 8.60 12.52 2.13
C VAL A 74 7.17 12.98 2.32
N ARG A 75 6.91 14.30 2.38
CA ARG A 75 5.56 14.85 2.38
C ARG A 75 4.79 14.40 1.15
N LEU A 76 5.36 14.60 -0.03
CA LEU A 76 4.76 14.18 -1.30
C LEU A 76 4.54 12.66 -1.35
N GLY A 77 5.45 11.87 -0.77
CA GLY A 77 5.27 10.43 -0.64
C GLY A 77 4.09 10.01 0.25
N LEU A 78 3.84 10.73 1.35
CA LEU A 78 2.66 10.51 2.19
C LEU A 78 1.37 10.90 1.46
N GLN A 79 1.37 12.01 0.71
CA GLN A 79 0.25 12.41 -0.13
C GLN A 79 -0.06 11.35 -1.19
N LEU A 80 0.97 10.83 -1.89
CA LEU A 80 0.80 9.76 -2.88
C LEU A 80 0.31 8.45 -2.25
N LEU A 81 0.70 8.12 -1.00
CA LEU A 81 0.14 6.97 -0.28
C LEU A 81 -1.35 7.12 -0.05
N ALA A 82 -1.80 8.31 0.35
CA ALA A 82 -3.22 8.60 0.54
C ALA A 82 -3.99 8.57 -0.79
N LEU A 83 -3.49 9.25 -1.83
CA LEU A 83 -4.15 9.43 -3.12
C LEU A 83 -4.25 8.15 -3.95
N LEU A 84 -3.21 7.30 -3.95
CA LEU A 84 -3.13 6.15 -4.86
C LEU A 84 -3.55 4.84 -4.20
N ALA A 85 -3.64 4.80 -2.87
CA ALA A 85 -3.88 3.60 -2.10
C ALA A 85 -2.93 2.42 -2.48
N ALA A 86 -1.72 2.74 -2.97
CA ALA A 86 -0.71 1.76 -3.33
C ALA A 86 0.07 1.26 -2.10
N ARG A 87 0.79 0.15 -2.23
CA ARG A 87 1.61 -0.34 -1.11
C ARG A 87 2.79 0.60 -0.85
N PRO A 88 3.17 0.84 0.42
CA PRO A 88 4.29 1.72 0.76
C PRO A 88 5.61 1.35 0.07
N SER A 89 5.87 0.05 -0.12
CA SER A 89 7.04 -0.43 -0.86
C SER A 89 6.96 -0.09 -2.35
N GLU A 90 5.78 -0.20 -2.96
CA GLU A 90 5.57 0.12 -4.38
C GLU A 90 5.89 1.60 -4.64
N ILE A 91 5.34 2.51 -3.82
CA ILE A 91 5.62 3.97 -3.92
C ILE A 91 7.09 4.26 -3.65
N ARG A 92 7.65 3.72 -2.56
CA ARG A 92 9.04 3.96 -2.17
C ARG A 92 10.06 3.56 -3.24
N GLU A 93 9.77 2.49 -3.97
CA GLU A 93 10.63 1.91 -4.99
C GLU A 93 10.26 2.34 -6.41
N ALA A 94 9.25 3.22 -6.57
CA ALA A 94 8.80 3.69 -7.87
C ALA A 94 9.92 4.38 -8.65
N ARG A 95 9.93 4.17 -9.97
CA ARG A 95 10.90 4.72 -10.91
C ARG A 95 10.24 5.74 -11.81
N TRP A 96 10.97 6.77 -12.23
CA TRP A 96 10.47 7.76 -13.17
C TRP A 96 10.08 7.14 -14.53
N SER A 97 10.75 6.08 -14.94
CA SER A 97 10.41 5.33 -16.16
C SER A 97 9.06 4.60 -16.10
N GLU A 98 8.45 4.49 -14.93
CA GLU A 98 7.14 3.87 -14.72
C GLU A 98 5.99 4.87 -14.81
N ILE A 99 6.28 6.17 -14.83
CA ILE A 99 5.30 7.26 -14.82
C ILE A 99 5.10 7.79 -16.23
N ASP A 100 3.89 7.66 -16.75
CA ASP A 100 3.44 8.24 -18.01
C ASP A 100 2.44 9.37 -17.68
N LEU A 101 2.92 10.61 -17.67
CA LEU A 101 2.09 11.78 -17.34
C LEU A 101 1.09 12.10 -18.47
N ASP A 102 1.41 11.79 -19.71
CA ASP A 102 0.52 12.05 -20.85
C ASP A 102 -0.70 11.14 -20.81
N LYS A 103 -0.48 9.84 -20.52
CA LYS A 103 -1.56 8.86 -20.31
C LYS A 103 -2.19 8.94 -18.92
N LYS A 104 -1.55 9.68 -17.99
CA LYS A 104 -1.93 9.77 -16.56
C LYS A 104 -1.95 8.39 -15.89
N LEU A 105 -0.85 7.65 -16.06
CA LEU A 105 -0.71 6.28 -15.57
C LEU A 105 0.63 6.09 -14.85
N TRP A 106 0.60 5.28 -13.80
CA TRP A 106 1.78 4.66 -13.22
C TRP A 106 1.71 3.16 -13.43
N THR A 107 2.72 2.61 -14.09
CA THR A 107 2.79 1.18 -14.41
C THR A 107 3.92 0.52 -13.63
N THR A 108 3.57 -0.27 -12.62
CA THR A 108 4.55 -1.07 -11.86
C THR A 108 4.80 -2.38 -12.60
N PRO A 109 6.04 -2.68 -13.02
CA PRO A 109 6.34 -3.90 -13.76
C PRO A 109 6.21 -5.16 -12.88
N ALA A 110 5.96 -6.30 -13.52
CA ALA A 110 5.67 -7.57 -12.86
C ALA A 110 6.78 -8.02 -11.89
N GLU A 111 8.03 -7.73 -12.21
CA GLU A 111 9.22 -8.12 -11.43
C GLU A 111 9.22 -7.47 -10.03
N ARG A 112 8.61 -6.29 -9.91
CA ARG A 112 8.50 -5.55 -8.65
C ARG A 112 7.24 -5.90 -7.85
N MET A 113 6.31 -6.62 -8.45
CA MET A 113 5.05 -6.98 -7.80
C MET A 113 5.15 -8.31 -7.07
N LYS A 114 4.63 -8.37 -5.83
CA LYS A 114 4.61 -9.61 -5.02
C LYS A 114 3.99 -10.80 -5.76
N ARG A 115 3.00 -10.56 -6.62
CA ARG A 115 2.31 -11.60 -7.40
C ARG A 115 2.82 -11.70 -8.84
N ARG A 116 3.95 -11.08 -9.18
CA ARG A 116 4.59 -11.10 -10.51
C ARG A 116 3.63 -10.78 -11.67
N ARG A 117 2.74 -9.80 -11.44
CA ARG A 117 1.84 -9.26 -12.46
C ARG A 117 1.97 -7.75 -12.51
N GLU A 118 2.04 -7.21 -13.73
CA GLU A 118 2.03 -5.78 -13.96
C GLU A 118 0.80 -5.13 -13.33
N HIS A 119 0.99 -3.99 -12.68
CA HIS A 119 -0.09 -3.23 -12.08
C HIS A 119 -0.10 -1.81 -12.62
N VAL A 120 -1.22 -1.45 -13.26
CA VAL A 120 -1.45 -0.11 -13.83
C VAL A 120 -2.33 0.67 -12.87
N VAL A 121 -1.85 1.83 -12.41
CA VAL A 121 -2.53 2.72 -11.47
C VAL A 121 -2.89 4.02 -12.20
N PRO A 122 -4.17 4.40 -12.30
CA PRO A 122 -4.57 5.69 -12.85
C PRO A 122 -4.17 6.81 -11.88
N LEU A 123 -3.67 7.91 -12.44
CA LEU A 123 -3.25 9.09 -11.69
C LEU A 123 -4.34 10.16 -11.76
N SER A 124 -4.86 10.55 -10.60
CA SER A 124 -5.74 11.71 -10.45
C SER A 124 -4.96 13.02 -10.69
N ARG A 125 -5.68 14.14 -10.88
CA ARG A 125 -5.09 15.47 -11.01
C ARG A 125 -4.13 15.78 -9.84
N GLN A 126 -4.55 15.52 -8.62
CA GLN A 126 -3.75 15.74 -7.41
C GLN A 126 -2.50 14.86 -7.35
N ALA A 127 -2.60 13.61 -7.78
CA ALA A 127 -1.45 12.72 -7.86
C ALA A 127 -0.43 13.21 -8.91
N ILE A 128 -0.90 13.71 -10.05
CA ILE A 128 -0.06 14.31 -11.10
C ILE A 128 0.64 15.56 -10.57
N GLU A 129 -0.06 16.43 -9.86
CA GLU A 129 0.51 17.64 -9.23
C GLU A 129 1.62 17.24 -8.24
N ALA A 130 1.36 16.28 -7.35
CA ALA A 130 2.35 15.79 -6.39
C ALA A 130 3.57 15.14 -7.08
N ILE A 131 3.37 14.36 -8.14
CA ILE A 131 4.45 13.74 -8.92
C ILE A 131 5.25 14.80 -9.67
N THR A 132 4.59 15.80 -10.25
CA THR A 132 5.26 16.92 -10.96
C THR A 132 6.13 17.75 -10.01
N GLU A 133 5.61 18.05 -8.82
CA GLU A 133 6.39 18.71 -7.77
C GLU A 133 7.58 17.84 -7.32
N LEU A 134 7.36 16.54 -7.13
CA LEU A 134 8.43 15.60 -6.76
C LEU A 134 9.51 15.51 -7.84
N ARG A 135 9.16 15.64 -9.13
CA ARG A 135 10.10 15.61 -10.25
C ARG A 135 11.11 16.76 -10.19
N THR A 136 10.72 17.93 -9.66
CA THR A 136 11.66 19.04 -9.45
C THR A 136 12.73 18.72 -8.40
N LEU A 137 12.45 17.79 -7.49
CA LEU A 137 13.35 17.42 -6.38
C LEU A 137 14.23 16.21 -6.70
N THR A 138 13.69 15.25 -7.43
CA THR A 138 14.33 13.94 -7.63
C THR A 138 14.38 13.46 -9.08
N GLY A 139 13.91 14.26 -10.03
CA GLY A 139 13.84 13.89 -11.46
C GLY A 139 15.19 13.63 -12.13
N ALA A 140 16.30 14.09 -11.53
CA ALA A 140 17.66 13.76 -12.00
C ALA A 140 18.10 12.33 -11.63
N TYR A 141 17.34 11.61 -10.83
CA TYR A 141 17.65 10.25 -10.37
C TYR A 141 16.67 9.23 -10.95
N PRO A 142 17.01 7.93 -10.98
CA PRO A 142 16.11 6.90 -11.51
C PRO A 142 14.83 6.69 -10.68
N LEU A 143 14.90 6.94 -9.35
CA LEU A 143 13.86 6.66 -8.39
C LEU A 143 13.08 7.94 -8.03
N LEU A 144 11.78 7.81 -7.78
CA LEU A 144 10.98 8.89 -7.20
C LEU A 144 11.47 9.25 -5.79
N PHE A 145 11.88 8.26 -5.01
CA PHE A 145 12.34 8.41 -3.64
C PHE A 145 13.76 7.83 -3.45
N PRO A 146 14.79 8.47 -4.02
CA PRO A 146 16.17 8.01 -3.91
C PRO A 146 16.71 8.16 -2.48
N GLY A 147 17.58 7.24 -2.08
CA GLY A 147 18.27 7.27 -0.80
C GLY A 147 19.07 8.56 -0.60
N ARG A 148 19.32 8.95 0.65
CA ARG A 148 20.06 10.20 0.95
C ARG A 148 21.56 10.09 0.64
N LYS A 149 22.17 8.97 0.99
CA LYS A 149 23.61 8.74 0.79
C LYS A 149 23.88 8.15 -0.60
N ASP A 150 23.10 7.17 -1.00
CA ASP A 150 23.18 6.53 -2.30
C ASP A 150 21.85 6.77 -3.04
N ARG A 151 21.92 7.46 -4.17
CA ARG A 151 20.77 7.85 -4.99
C ARG A 151 20.30 6.73 -5.93
N THR A 152 21.03 5.63 -5.99
CA THR A 152 20.68 4.45 -6.81
C THR A 152 19.76 3.48 -6.08
N ILE A 153 19.72 3.55 -4.76
CA ILE A 153 18.84 2.73 -3.91
C ILE A 153 17.65 3.55 -3.39
N PRO A 154 16.51 2.91 -3.11
CA PRO A 154 15.36 3.60 -2.54
C PRO A 154 15.62 4.11 -1.11
N ARG A 155 14.85 5.09 -0.66
CA ARG A 155 14.78 5.49 0.75
C ARG A 155 14.55 4.29 1.66
N SER A 156 14.88 4.43 2.96
CA SER A 156 14.60 3.41 3.99
C SER A 156 13.14 2.93 3.93
N ASN A 157 12.93 1.65 4.18
CA ASN A 157 11.60 1.03 4.26
C ASN A 157 10.70 1.62 5.37
N THR A 158 11.30 2.30 6.35
CA THR A 158 10.58 2.94 7.46
C THR A 158 10.30 4.43 7.22
N VAL A 159 10.68 5.01 6.08
CA VAL A 159 10.65 6.47 5.85
C VAL A 159 9.26 7.08 6.09
N PHE A 160 8.23 6.49 5.53
CA PHE A 160 6.85 6.98 5.68
C PHE A 160 6.30 6.72 7.08
N LEU A 161 6.62 5.56 7.68
CA LEU A 161 6.23 5.24 9.05
C LEU A 161 6.86 6.23 10.04
N MET A 162 8.13 6.57 9.86
CA MET A 162 8.81 7.55 10.72
C MET A 162 8.25 8.96 10.54
N ALA A 163 7.81 9.31 9.34
CA ALA A 163 7.14 10.59 9.10
C ALA A 163 5.77 10.65 9.80
N LEU A 164 4.95 9.60 9.69
CA LEU A 164 3.67 9.50 10.41
C LEU A 164 3.87 9.55 11.95
N ARG A 165 4.93 8.90 12.47
CA ARG A 165 5.28 9.01 13.89
C ARG A 165 5.58 10.45 14.31
N ARG A 166 6.34 11.20 13.50
CA ARG A 166 6.68 12.62 13.77
C ARG A 166 5.44 13.52 13.73
N LEU A 167 4.44 13.16 12.93
CA LEU A 167 3.15 13.83 12.90
C LEU A 167 2.22 13.46 14.08
N GLY A 168 2.67 12.61 15.03
CA GLY A 168 1.88 12.19 16.19
C GLY A 168 0.97 10.97 15.95
N TYR A 169 1.13 10.27 14.81
CA TYR A 169 0.31 9.11 14.47
C TYR A 169 1.00 7.76 14.72
N ALA A 170 1.94 7.72 15.68
CA ALA A 170 2.58 6.47 16.08
C ALA A 170 1.55 5.45 16.59
N GLY A 171 1.54 4.25 15.99
CA GLY A 171 0.56 3.19 16.36
C GLY A 171 -0.87 3.45 15.90
N ARG A 172 -1.20 4.64 15.38
CA ARG A 172 -2.54 5.04 14.94
C ARG A 172 -2.71 4.98 13.42
N GLN A 173 -1.63 5.26 12.67
CA GLN A 173 -1.64 5.23 11.20
C GLN A 173 -0.39 4.58 10.67
N THR A 174 -0.55 3.77 9.61
CA THR A 174 0.54 3.17 8.83
C THR A 174 0.37 3.50 7.35
N GLY A 175 1.41 3.31 6.55
CA GLY A 175 1.29 3.44 5.09
C GLY A 175 0.29 2.45 4.47
N HIS A 176 0.14 1.25 5.06
CA HIS A 176 -0.88 0.29 4.63
C HIS A 176 -2.29 0.70 5.07
N GLY A 177 -2.42 1.44 6.17
CA GLY A 177 -3.69 1.94 6.67
C GLY A 177 -4.43 2.82 5.66
N PHE A 178 -3.71 3.58 4.79
CA PHE A 178 -4.35 4.35 3.73
C PHE A 178 -5.14 3.48 2.73
N ARG A 179 -4.73 2.25 2.53
CA ARG A 179 -5.45 1.31 1.65
C ARG A 179 -6.76 0.85 2.29
N HIS A 180 -6.79 0.66 3.62
CA HIS A 180 -8.02 0.39 4.34
C HIS A 180 -8.98 1.57 4.25
N ILE A 181 -8.49 2.77 4.51
CA ILE A 181 -9.29 4.01 4.40
C ILE A 181 -9.87 4.14 2.98
N ALA A 182 -9.06 3.98 1.94
CA ALA A 182 -9.53 4.05 0.57
C ALA A 182 -10.58 2.98 0.25
N SER A 183 -10.35 1.73 0.66
CA SER A 183 -11.33 0.66 0.48
C SER A 183 -12.65 0.97 1.17
N THR A 184 -12.61 1.45 2.42
CA THR A 184 -13.81 1.81 3.18
C THR A 184 -14.60 2.93 2.49
N ILE A 185 -13.95 4.06 2.20
CA ILE A 185 -14.60 5.22 1.55
C ILE A 185 -15.22 4.83 0.20
N LEU A 186 -14.47 4.11 -0.63
CA LEU A 186 -14.95 3.73 -1.97
C LEU A 186 -16.13 2.75 -1.91
N ASN A 187 -16.11 1.78 -0.98
CA ASN A 187 -17.24 0.87 -0.77
C ASN A 187 -18.48 1.58 -0.23
N GLU A 188 -18.30 2.48 0.75
CA GLU A 188 -19.42 3.27 1.33
C GLU A 188 -20.06 4.18 0.30
N GLN A 189 -19.29 4.66 -0.68
CA GLN A 189 -19.80 5.45 -1.81
C GLN A 189 -20.44 4.61 -2.92
N GLY A 190 -20.42 3.28 -2.80
CA GLY A 190 -21.08 2.38 -3.72
C GLY A 190 -20.31 2.12 -5.03
N PHE A 191 -19.01 2.35 -5.08
CA PHE A 191 -18.19 1.92 -6.20
C PHE A 191 -18.14 0.39 -6.31
N ASP A 192 -18.02 -0.12 -7.53
CA ASP A 192 -17.95 -1.56 -7.78
C ASP A 192 -16.73 -2.20 -7.11
N GLU A 193 -16.97 -3.25 -6.31
CA GLU A 193 -15.94 -3.98 -5.56
C GLU A 193 -14.79 -4.46 -6.46
N ASN A 194 -15.10 -4.89 -7.71
CA ASN A 194 -14.05 -5.35 -8.62
C ASN A 194 -13.13 -4.19 -9.06
N HIS A 195 -13.66 -2.97 -9.18
CA HIS A 195 -12.84 -1.79 -9.48
C HIS A 195 -11.93 -1.44 -8.29
N ILE A 196 -12.46 -1.53 -7.06
CA ILE A 196 -11.70 -1.29 -5.83
C ILE A 196 -10.59 -2.35 -5.68
N GLU A 197 -10.92 -3.63 -5.80
CA GLU A 197 -9.97 -4.74 -5.69
C GLU A 197 -8.88 -4.66 -6.78
N ALA A 198 -9.26 -4.28 -8.02
CA ALA A 198 -8.31 -4.05 -9.09
C ALA A 198 -7.35 -2.88 -8.79
N GLN A 199 -7.85 -1.79 -8.17
CA GLN A 199 -7.01 -0.67 -7.72
C GLN A 199 -6.05 -1.10 -6.63
N LEU A 200 -6.52 -1.90 -5.67
CA LEU A 200 -5.71 -2.41 -4.57
C LEU A 200 -4.79 -3.58 -5.00
N SER A 201 -4.80 -3.99 -6.27
CA SER A 201 -4.04 -5.16 -6.73
C SER A 201 -4.33 -6.41 -5.89
N HIS A 202 -5.60 -6.58 -5.48
CA HIS A 202 -6.11 -7.80 -4.88
C HIS A 202 -6.71 -8.64 -6.01
N VAL A 203 -6.09 -9.76 -6.33
CA VAL A 203 -6.58 -10.66 -7.37
C VAL A 203 -7.40 -11.77 -6.70
N LYS A 204 -8.69 -11.88 -7.05
CA LYS A 204 -9.48 -13.08 -6.76
C LYS A 204 -8.83 -14.25 -7.52
N GLU A 205 -8.57 -15.36 -6.84
CA GLU A 205 -8.04 -16.57 -7.47
C GLU A 205 -9.09 -17.14 -8.42
N GLY A 206 -8.72 -17.35 -9.69
CA GLY A 206 -9.60 -17.91 -10.71
C GLY A 206 -9.14 -17.61 -12.13
N ILE A 207 -9.70 -18.33 -13.11
CA ILE A 207 -9.33 -18.28 -14.54
C ILE A 207 -9.49 -16.87 -15.16
N ALA A 208 -10.38 -16.04 -14.62
CA ALA A 208 -10.60 -14.67 -15.07
C ALA A 208 -9.41 -13.71 -14.83
N GLY A 209 -8.46 -14.06 -13.97
CA GLY A 209 -7.31 -13.21 -13.62
C GLY A 209 -6.17 -13.22 -14.62
N VAL A 210 -6.21 -14.05 -15.68
CA VAL A 210 -5.03 -14.31 -16.54
C VAL A 210 -4.95 -13.34 -17.73
N TYR A 211 -6.05 -12.75 -18.20
CA TYR A 211 -6.10 -12.12 -19.54
C TYR A 211 -6.29 -10.61 -19.61
N ASN A 212 -6.41 -9.87 -18.51
CA ASN A 212 -6.70 -8.44 -18.64
C ASN A 212 -5.67 -7.54 -17.92
N LYS A 213 -4.70 -6.99 -18.68
CA LYS A 213 -3.69 -6.05 -18.17
C LYS A 213 -4.29 -4.71 -17.70
N ALA A 214 -5.42 -4.30 -18.26
CA ALA A 214 -6.06 -3.01 -17.99
C ALA A 214 -7.44 -3.17 -17.32
N VAL A 215 -7.54 -4.06 -16.32
CA VAL A 215 -8.81 -4.35 -15.66
C VAL A 215 -9.49 -3.07 -15.19
N TYR A 216 -10.62 -2.76 -15.80
CA TYR A 216 -11.50 -1.63 -15.45
C TYR A 216 -10.81 -0.26 -15.45
N LEU A 217 -9.78 -0.03 -16.30
CA LEU A 217 -9.01 1.21 -16.26
C LEU A 217 -9.85 2.49 -16.46
N PRO A 218 -10.83 2.55 -17.39
CA PRO A 218 -11.70 3.73 -17.54
C PRO A 218 -12.50 4.02 -16.26
N GLN A 219 -13.10 3.00 -15.66
CA GLN A 219 -13.90 3.12 -14.45
C GLN A 219 -13.03 3.51 -13.26
N ARG A 220 -11.84 2.90 -13.13
CA ARG A 220 -10.87 3.23 -12.09
C ARG A 220 -10.32 4.66 -12.22
N LYS A 221 -10.20 5.21 -13.43
CA LYS A 221 -9.84 6.63 -13.63
C LYS A 221 -10.89 7.54 -12.99
N VAL A 222 -12.17 7.27 -13.23
CA VAL A 222 -13.28 8.04 -12.63
C VAL A 222 -13.29 7.88 -11.11
N MET A 223 -13.23 6.66 -10.63
CA MET A 223 -13.23 6.33 -9.22
C MET A 223 -12.08 7.01 -8.46
N MET A 224 -10.86 6.94 -8.97
CA MET A 224 -9.69 7.51 -8.30
C MET A 224 -9.63 9.03 -8.41
N GLN A 225 -10.22 9.64 -9.45
CA GLN A 225 -10.37 11.08 -9.48
C GLN A 225 -11.37 11.54 -8.43
N TRP A 226 -12.54 10.89 -8.35
CA TRP A 226 -13.54 11.17 -7.32
C TRP A 226 -12.93 11.02 -5.90
N TYR A 227 -12.19 9.93 -5.66
CA TYR A 227 -11.54 9.69 -4.38
C TYR A 227 -10.54 10.80 -4.01
N ALA A 228 -9.75 11.24 -4.95
CA ALA A 228 -8.78 12.32 -4.73
C ALA A 228 -9.47 13.67 -4.44
N ASP A 229 -10.56 13.99 -5.17
CA ASP A 229 -11.35 15.20 -4.93
C ASP A 229 -12.01 15.14 -3.54
N HIS A 230 -12.53 14.00 -3.13
CA HIS A 230 -13.08 13.80 -1.78
C HIS A 230 -12.03 13.99 -0.68
N LEU A 231 -10.78 13.51 -0.87
CA LEU A 231 -9.71 13.77 0.09
C LEU A 231 -9.36 15.27 0.19
N ASP A 232 -9.40 16.01 -0.90
CA ASP A 232 -9.19 17.47 -0.90
C ASP A 232 -10.30 18.19 -0.13
N GLU A 233 -11.57 17.81 -0.35
CA GLU A 233 -12.72 18.34 0.39
C GLU A 233 -12.58 18.09 1.89
N LEU A 234 -12.22 16.87 2.29
CA LEU A 234 -11.97 16.52 3.69
C LEU A 234 -10.82 17.36 4.30
N ALA A 235 -9.75 17.58 3.55
CA ALA A 235 -8.60 18.35 4.03
C ALA A 235 -8.94 19.84 4.21
N THR A 236 -9.77 20.42 3.32
CA THR A 236 -10.15 21.83 3.34
C THR A 236 -11.30 22.15 4.30
N GLY A 237 -12.04 21.15 4.76
CA GLY A 237 -13.22 21.34 5.62
C GLY A 237 -14.51 21.71 4.86
N ASN A 238 -14.49 21.67 3.53
CA ASN A 238 -15.64 21.98 2.66
C ASN A 238 -16.43 20.70 2.30
N VAL A 239 -16.73 19.86 3.27
CA VAL A 239 -17.51 18.63 3.02
C VAL A 239 -18.95 18.98 2.72
N ILE A 240 -19.33 19.05 1.46
CA ILE A 240 -20.72 18.97 1.03
C ILE A 240 -21.08 17.48 1.06
N GLN A 241 -21.85 17.04 2.05
CA GLN A 241 -22.45 15.71 2.07
C GLN A 241 -23.51 15.62 0.94
N GLY A 242 -23.06 15.29 -0.26
CA GLY A 242 -23.93 14.97 -1.38
C GLY A 242 -24.13 13.45 -1.44
N GLN A 243 -25.34 12.98 -1.15
CA GLN A 243 -25.77 11.64 -1.55
C GLN A 243 -25.88 11.65 -3.07
N PHE A 244 -24.90 11.08 -3.78
CA PHE A 244 -25.06 10.82 -5.21
C PHE A 244 -25.94 9.60 -5.38
N GLY A 245 -27.16 9.87 -5.89
CA GLY A 245 -28.18 8.86 -6.16
C GLY A 245 -27.67 7.78 -7.10
N LYS A 246 -28.20 6.57 -6.90
CA LYS A 246 -28.07 5.43 -7.78
C LYS A 246 -28.32 5.87 -9.22
N VAL A 247 -27.31 5.75 -10.08
CA VAL A 247 -27.54 5.72 -11.53
C VAL A 247 -28.16 4.36 -11.83
N ILE A 248 -29.42 4.38 -12.23
CA ILE A 248 -30.23 3.24 -12.68
C ILE A 248 -29.63 2.65 -13.97
#